data_597b5e49bfe6467e872d9757250b2b63
#
_entry.id   597b5e49bfe6467e872d9757250b2b63
#
_cell.length_a   1.000
_cell.length_b   1.000
_cell.length_c   1.000
_cell.angle_alpha   90.00
_cell.angle_beta   90.00
_cell.angle_gamma   90.00
#
_symmetry.space_group_name_H-M   'P 1'
#
loop_
_entity.id
_entity.type
_entity.pdbx_description
1 polymer ?
#
loop_
_entity_poly.entity_id
_entity_poly.type
_entity_poly.pdbx_seq_one_letter_code
_entity_poly.pdbx_strand_id
1 'polypeptide(L)'
;MKNSKINCRATINRFILLSLTLCYISTAYCSNKEQEIKQFLIYDAMSYIGKPDLSYYGLQPVYLMYEVTLTKKHSDHPSKVILDFNKIEKQAKLASLFPRTMISTDIEQWYYEPSLTDQEIEQRFDTLFSYFRQNISPNITIGNYGAAPTALCVHRYYHPKMSEDSILMTWRKSNKKRWAALKYADVAQPSLYIAEPNIESWIKDLQITVKEIKKHYPNKKIIAYIWPQYYDKKDLSLIHI
;
A
#
# COMPACT_ATOMS: atom_id res chain seq x y z
N MET A 1 -2.07 -25.08 82.55
CA MET A 1 -1.81 -25.41 81.12
C MET A 1 -2.98 -24.88 80.27
N LYS A 2 -2.78 -23.78 79.51
CA LYS A 2 -3.79 -23.21 78.62
C LYS A 2 -3.60 -23.81 77.24
N ASN A 3 -4.55 -24.60 76.79
CA ASN A 3 -4.61 -25.12 75.39
C ASN A 3 -4.98 -24.02 74.43
N SER A 4 -4.03 -23.57 73.62
CA SER A 4 -4.28 -22.70 72.45
C SER A 4 -4.74 -23.60 71.29
N LYS A 5 -6.04 -23.72 71.07
CA LYS A 5 -6.58 -24.27 69.81
C LYS A 5 -6.30 -23.28 68.69
N ILE A 6 -5.27 -23.52 67.92
CA ILE A 6 -4.99 -22.77 66.66
C ILE A 6 -6.17 -23.00 65.72
N ASN A 7 -6.81 -21.95 65.33
CA ASN A 7 -8.04 -22.00 64.53
C ASN A 7 -7.69 -22.31 63.05
N CYS A 8 -7.45 -23.61 62.80
CA CYS A 8 -7.01 -24.13 61.47
C CYS A 8 -7.91 -23.75 60.30
N ARG A 9 -9.21 -23.49 60.56
CA ARG A 9 -10.17 -23.07 59.52
C ARG A 9 -9.90 -21.69 58.94
N ALA A 10 -9.46 -20.74 59.74
CA ALA A 10 -9.20 -19.38 59.30
C ALA A 10 -7.90 -19.29 58.42
N THR A 11 -6.95 -20.18 58.66
CA THR A 11 -5.71 -20.26 57.87
C THR A 11 -5.93 -20.90 56.52
N ILE A 12 -6.74 -21.96 56.43
CA ILE A 12 -7.07 -22.63 55.14
C ILE A 12 -7.85 -21.70 54.21
N ASN A 13 -8.84 -20.96 54.73
CA ASN A 13 -9.61 -20.02 53.90
C ASN A 13 -8.76 -18.85 53.37
N ARG A 14 -7.74 -18.41 54.09
CA ARG A 14 -6.81 -17.38 53.61
C ARG A 14 -5.92 -17.90 52.48
N PHE A 15 -5.47 -19.15 52.54
CA PHE A 15 -4.66 -19.77 51.48
C PHE A 15 -5.46 -20.02 50.21
N ILE A 16 -6.69 -20.45 50.32
CA ILE A 16 -7.58 -20.66 49.16
C ILE A 16 -7.92 -19.32 48.48
N LEU A 17 -8.18 -18.25 49.24
CA LEU A 17 -8.46 -16.95 48.71
C LEU A 17 -7.21 -16.36 47.99
N LEU A 18 -6.00 -16.54 48.54
CA LEU A 18 -4.74 -16.09 47.92
C LEU A 18 -4.43 -16.84 46.62
N SER A 19 -4.67 -18.15 46.58
CA SER A 19 -4.47 -18.96 45.36
C SER A 19 -5.46 -18.63 44.26
N LEU A 20 -6.72 -18.35 44.58
CA LEU A 20 -7.74 -17.92 43.62
C LEU A 20 -7.41 -16.51 43.07
N THR A 21 -6.92 -15.59 43.90
CA THR A 21 -6.53 -14.25 43.45
C THR A 21 -5.28 -14.29 42.55
N LEU A 22 -4.29 -15.15 42.85
CA LEU A 22 -3.13 -15.37 42.00
C LEU A 22 -3.49 -16.02 40.66
N CYS A 23 -4.41 -16.98 40.63
CA CYS A 23 -4.94 -17.53 39.37
C CYS A 23 -5.71 -16.49 38.55
N TYR A 24 -6.48 -15.62 39.19
CA TYR A 24 -7.22 -14.55 38.49
C TYR A 24 -6.28 -13.48 37.91
N ILE A 25 -5.23 -13.14 38.65
CA ILE A 25 -4.20 -12.19 38.17
C ILE A 25 -3.40 -12.81 37.02
N SER A 26 -3.06 -14.10 37.07
CA SER A 26 -2.34 -14.78 35.99
C SER A 26 -3.19 -14.94 34.73
N THR A 27 -4.49 -15.23 34.83
CA THR A 27 -5.39 -15.28 33.68
C THR A 27 -5.69 -13.90 33.12
N ALA A 28 -5.81 -12.85 33.95
CA ALA A 28 -5.94 -11.46 33.49
C ALA A 28 -4.65 -10.95 32.82
N TYR A 29 -3.48 -11.39 33.29
CA TYR A 29 -2.19 -11.01 32.68
C TYR A 29 -1.91 -11.76 31.38
N CYS A 30 -2.40 -12.99 31.20
CA CYS A 30 -2.35 -13.71 29.92
C CYS A 30 -3.40 -13.18 28.91
N SER A 31 -4.57 -12.73 29.38
CA SER A 31 -5.63 -12.18 28.52
C SER A 31 -5.27 -10.83 27.89
N ASN A 32 -4.37 -10.05 28.51
CA ASN A 32 -3.97 -8.74 28.00
C ASN A 32 -2.75 -8.78 27.02
N LYS A 33 -2.30 -9.97 26.65
CA LYS A 33 -1.29 -10.17 25.59
C LYS A 33 -1.82 -11.00 24.43
N GLU A 34 -3.10 -10.92 24.09
CA GLU A 34 -3.47 -11.06 22.69
C GLU A 34 -2.82 -9.85 21.97
N GLN A 35 -1.58 -10.03 21.55
CA GLN A 35 -1.04 -9.20 20.49
C GLN A 35 -2.07 -9.27 19.39
N GLU A 36 -2.77 -8.16 19.16
CA GLU A 36 -3.55 -7.94 17.96
C GLU A 36 -2.64 -8.35 16.80
N ILE A 37 -2.80 -9.59 16.33
CA ILE A 37 -2.10 -10.05 15.14
C ILE A 37 -2.66 -9.14 14.05
N LYS A 38 -1.94 -8.05 13.77
CA LYS A 38 -2.32 -7.13 12.71
C LYS A 38 -2.39 -7.98 11.46
N GLN A 39 -3.60 -8.25 11.03
CA GLN A 39 -3.84 -9.07 9.86
C GLN A 39 -3.05 -8.47 8.69
N PHE A 40 -2.11 -9.25 8.15
CA PHE A 40 -1.36 -8.85 6.97
C PHE A 40 -2.29 -8.97 5.77
N LEU A 41 -2.64 -7.82 5.16
CA LEU A 41 -3.52 -7.79 4.01
C LEU A 41 -2.71 -7.86 2.73
N ILE A 42 -3.00 -8.85 1.91
CA ILE A 42 -2.43 -9.00 0.56
C ILE A 42 -3.53 -8.65 -0.46
N TYR A 43 -3.17 -7.83 -1.43
CA TYR A 43 -4.05 -7.44 -2.51
C TYR A 43 -3.58 -8.08 -3.81
N ASP A 44 -4.53 -8.62 -4.57
CA ASP A 44 -4.29 -9.22 -5.86
C ASP A 44 -4.49 -8.19 -6.98
N ALA A 45 -3.38 -7.62 -7.45
CA ALA A 45 -3.34 -6.68 -8.57
C ALA A 45 -2.85 -7.33 -9.88
N MET A 46 -2.77 -8.65 -9.95
CA MET A 46 -2.35 -9.35 -11.17
C MET A 46 -3.43 -9.31 -12.24
N SER A 47 -3.06 -9.03 -13.47
CA SER A 47 -3.96 -8.87 -14.61
C SER A 47 -3.48 -9.69 -15.81
N TYR A 48 -3.68 -11.02 -15.77
CA TYR A 48 -3.39 -11.89 -16.90
C TYR A 48 -4.56 -12.85 -17.18
N ILE A 49 -4.64 -13.31 -18.43
CA ILE A 49 -5.70 -14.22 -18.88
C ILE A 49 -5.53 -15.58 -18.19
N GLY A 50 -6.63 -16.13 -17.68
CA GLY A 50 -6.63 -17.44 -17.01
C GLY A 50 -6.10 -17.40 -15.58
N LYS A 51 -5.96 -16.21 -14.99
CA LYS A 51 -5.61 -16.08 -13.57
C LYS A 51 -6.59 -16.84 -12.68
N PRO A 52 -6.09 -17.67 -11.73
CA PRO A 52 -6.96 -18.33 -10.75
C PRO A 52 -7.59 -17.29 -9.82
N ASP A 53 -8.72 -17.64 -9.22
CA ASP A 53 -9.29 -16.86 -8.12
C ASP A 53 -8.42 -17.06 -6.86
N LEU A 54 -7.74 -16.00 -6.45
CA LEU A 54 -6.85 -16.01 -5.29
C LEU A 54 -7.57 -15.60 -3.99
N SER A 55 -8.86 -15.29 -4.03
CA SER A 55 -9.66 -14.95 -2.84
C SER A 55 -9.72 -16.12 -1.85
N TYR A 56 -9.68 -17.36 -2.36
CA TYR A 56 -9.57 -18.59 -1.55
C TYR A 56 -8.36 -18.58 -0.61
N TYR A 57 -7.27 -17.93 -1.00
CA TYR A 57 -6.06 -17.77 -0.20
C TYR A 57 -6.07 -16.48 0.64
N GLY A 58 -7.21 -15.81 0.74
CA GLY A 58 -7.37 -14.58 1.52
C GLY A 58 -6.87 -13.31 0.85
N LEU A 59 -6.49 -13.37 -0.43
CA LEU A 59 -6.10 -12.17 -1.17
C LEU A 59 -7.32 -11.33 -1.51
N GLN A 60 -7.19 -10.01 -1.34
CA GLN A 60 -8.27 -9.07 -1.64
C GLN A 60 -8.18 -8.62 -3.10
N PRO A 61 -9.29 -8.66 -3.87
CA PRO A 61 -9.26 -8.21 -5.26
C PRO A 61 -9.09 -6.69 -5.35
N VAL A 62 -8.28 -6.27 -6.33
CA VAL A 62 -8.10 -4.86 -6.70
C VAL A 62 -8.74 -4.61 -8.06
N TYR A 63 -9.40 -3.46 -8.22
CA TYR A 63 -9.82 -3.00 -9.52
C TYR A 63 -8.76 -2.08 -10.13
N LEU A 64 -8.04 -2.59 -11.12
CA LEU A 64 -7.04 -1.82 -11.85
C LEU A 64 -7.69 -1.00 -12.95
N MET A 65 -7.40 0.29 -12.98
CA MET A 65 -7.83 1.22 -14.01
C MET A 65 -6.61 1.79 -14.72
N TYR A 66 -6.33 1.27 -15.89
CA TYR A 66 -5.24 1.79 -16.72
C TYR A 66 -5.59 3.14 -17.33
N GLU A 67 -4.60 3.98 -17.56
CA GLU A 67 -4.77 5.33 -18.12
C GLU A 67 -5.64 5.36 -19.37
N VAL A 68 -5.46 4.41 -20.29
CA VAL A 68 -6.23 4.31 -21.54
C VAL A 68 -7.74 4.16 -21.30
N THR A 69 -8.14 3.62 -20.15
CA THR A 69 -9.55 3.45 -19.77
C THR A 69 -10.16 4.69 -19.10
N LEU A 70 -9.36 5.70 -18.83
CA LEU A 70 -9.74 6.94 -18.13
C LEU A 70 -9.55 8.18 -19.01
N THR A 71 -8.84 8.04 -20.12
CA THR A 71 -8.37 9.17 -20.91
C THR A 71 -8.70 9.03 -22.40
N LYS A 72 -8.59 10.13 -23.11
CA LYS A 72 -8.63 10.20 -24.58
C LYS A 72 -7.58 11.19 -25.08
N LYS A 73 -7.26 11.10 -26.38
CA LYS A 73 -6.43 12.10 -27.03
C LYS A 73 -7.20 13.41 -27.15
N HIS A 74 -6.48 14.53 -26.99
CA HIS A 74 -7.05 15.84 -27.25
C HIS A 74 -7.32 16.02 -28.75
N SER A 75 -8.46 16.63 -29.14
CA SER A 75 -8.86 16.80 -30.55
C SER A 75 -7.80 17.55 -31.37
N ASP A 76 -7.33 18.68 -30.83
CA ASP A 76 -6.44 19.60 -31.56
C ASP A 76 -4.96 19.33 -31.27
N HIS A 77 -4.65 18.50 -30.29
CA HIS A 77 -3.30 18.10 -29.90
C HIS A 77 -3.24 16.60 -29.63
N PRO A 78 -3.16 15.76 -30.66
CA PRO A 78 -3.21 14.29 -30.50
C PRO A 78 -2.11 13.68 -29.63
N SER A 79 -1.02 14.42 -29.41
CA SER A 79 0.04 14.04 -28.46
C SER A 79 -0.36 14.25 -26.99
N LYS A 80 -1.38 15.07 -26.72
CA LYS A 80 -1.85 15.34 -25.36
C LYS A 80 -2.99 14.38 -24.99
N VAL A 81 -2.92 13.88 -23.77
CA VAL A 81 -3.95 13.02 -23.20
C VAL A 81 -4.75 13.83 -22.17
N ILE A 82 -6.07 13.74 -22.26
CA ILE A 82 -7.00 14.43 -21.34
C ILE A 82 -7.96 13.42 -20.71
N LEU A 83 -8.59 13.78 -19.61
CA LEU A 83 -9.64 12.98 -18.99
C LEU A 83 -10.83 12.80 -19.93
N ASP A 84 -11.36 11.58 -19.97
CA ASP A 84 -12.60 11.24 -20.67
C ASP A 84 -13.67 10.87 -19.65
N PHE A 85 -14.56 11.79 -19.36
CA PHE A 85 -15.58 11.61 -18.33
C PHE A 85 -16.55 10.46 -18.64
N ASN A 86 -16.84 10.16 -19.91
CA ASN A 86 -17.67 9.01 -20.27
C ASN A 86 -16.97 7.69 -19.91
N LYS A 87 -15.66 7.61 -20.15
CA LYS A 87 -14.87 6.44 -19.74
C LYS A 87 -14.78 6.34 -18.22
N ILE A 88 -14.52 7.45 -17.53
CA ILE A 88 -14.40 7.51 -16.08
C ILE A 88 -15.71 7.07 -15.42
N GLU A 89 -16.86 7.56 -15.91
CA GLU A 89 -18.19 7.14 -15.44
C GLU A 89 -18.42 5.64 -15.62
N LYS A 90 -18.06 5.11 -16.78
CA LYS A 90 -18.13 3.67 -17.04
C LYS A 90 -17.27 2.87 -16.06
N GLN A 91 -16.04 3.32 -15.79
CA GLN A 91 -15.15 2.66 -14.84
C GLN A 91 -15.67 2.75 -13.40
N ALA A 92 -16.23 3.89 -13.00
CA ALA A 92 -16.84 4.07 -11.70
C ALA A 92 -18.04 3.11 -11.50
N LYS A 93 -18.91 2.99 -12.49
CA LYS A 93 -20.02 2.03 -12.47
C LYS A 93 -19.52 0.59 -12.35
N LEU A 94 -18.53 0.20 -13.16
CA LEU A 94 -17.94 -1.14 -13.09
C LEU A 94 -17.29 -1.43 -11.72
N ALA A 95 -16.59 -0.47 -11.16
CA ALA A 95 -15.99 -0.62 -9.84
C ALA A 95 -17.04 -0.83 -8.72
N SER A 96 -18.22 -0.22 -8.89
CA SER A 96 -19.31 -0.33 -7.91
C SER A 96 -20.10 -1.66 -8.00
N LEU A 97 -20.00 -2.39 -9.12
CA LEU A 97 -20.72 -3.66 -9.31
C LEU A 97 -20.12 -4.84 -8.54
N PHE A 98 -18.90 -4.73 -8.10
CA PHE A 98 -18.19 -5.83 -7.44
C PHE A 98 -17.79 -5.45 -6.01
N PRO A 99 -17.92 -6.35 -5.05
CA PRO A 99 -17.49 -6.11 -3.66
C PRO A 99 -15.96 -6.05 -3.59
N ARG A 100 -15.42 -4.89 -3.89
CA ARG A 100 -13.98 -4.62 -3.84
C ARG A 100 -13.69 -3.55 -2.80
N THR A 101 -12.55 -3.68 -2.16
CA THR A 101 -12.14 -2.76 -1.12
C THR A 101 -11.18 -1.69 -1.64
N MET A 102 -10.62 -1.89 -2.85
CA MET A 102 -9.62 -0.99 -3.41
C MET A 102 -9.73 -0.86 -4.93
N ILE A 103 -9.56 0.38 -5.37
CA ILE A 103 -9.27 0.76 -6.76
C ILE A 103 -7.83 1.24 -6.82
N SER A 104 -7.12 0.83 -7.86
CA SER A 104 -5.80 1.37 -8.18
C SER A 104 -5.82 1.90 -9.61
N THR A 105 -5.58 3.19 -9.76
CA THR A 105 -5.33 3.78 -11.08
C THR A 105 -3.87 3.62 -11.45
N ASP A 106 -3.59 3.42 -12.73
CA ASP A 106 -2.25 3.34 -13.29
C ASP A 106 -2.11 4.43 -14.34
N ILE A 107 -1.69 5.62 -13.88
CA ILE A 107 -1.52 6.82 -14.71
C ILE A 107 -0.10 7.30 -14.53
N GLU A 108 0.74 6.97 -15.50
CA GLU A 108 2.16 7.33 -15.46
C GLU A 108 2.54 8.40 -16.49
N GLN A 109 1.87 8.49 -17.63
CA GLN A 109 2.27 9.35 -18.74
C GLN A 109 2.25 10.84 -18.36
N TRP A 110 1.36 11.28 -17.49
CA TRP A 110 1.29 12.68 -17.05
C TRP A 110 2.58 13.16 -16.38
N TYR A 111 3.32 12.27 -15.73
CA TYR A 111 4.58 12.62 -15.11
C TYR A 111 5.72 12.88 -16.11
N TYR A 112 5.61 12.25 -17.29
CA TYR A 112 6.60 12.32 -18.35
C TYR A 112 6.22 13.32 -19.45
N GLU A 113 4.99 13.85 -19.41
CA GLU A 113 4.52 14.84 -20.39
C GLU A 113 5.21 16.19 -20.16
N PRO A 114 6.11 16.63 -21.07
CA PRO A 114 6.90 17.84 -20.85
C PRO A 114 6.07 19.12 -20.84
N SER A 115 4.91 19.09 -21.52
CA SER A 115 4.01 20.24 -21.62
C SER A 115 3.16 20.45 -20.37
N LEU A 116 3.13 19.50 -19.43
CA LEU A 116 2.36 19.62 -18.20
C LEU A 116 3.20 20.19 -17.06
N THR A 117 2.68 21.24 -16.48
CA THR A 117 3.19 21.79 -15.22
C THR A 117 2.80 20.91 -14.02
N ASP A 118 3.51 21.07 -12.91
CA ASP A 118 3.17 20.38 -11.64
C ASP A 118 1.73 20.69 -11.22
N GLN A 119 1.25 21.93 -11.44
CA GLN A 119 -0.10 22.37 -11.10
C GLN A 119 -1.17 21.70 -11.98
N GLU A 120 -0.93 21.56 -13.29
CA GLU A 120 -1.86 20.87 -14.19
C GLU A 120 -1.98 19.39 -13.87
N ILE A 121 -0.87 18.75 -13.50
CA ILE A 121 -0.88 17.35 -13.05
C ILE A 121 -1.70 17.23 -11.76
N GLU A 122 -1.48 18.11 -10.79
CA GLU A 122 -2.25 18.15 -9.54
C GLU A 122 -3.74 18.32 -9.80
N GLN A 123 -4.13 19.26 -10.64
CA GLN A 123 -5.53 19.53 -10.99
C GLN A 123 -6.20 18.33 -11.68
N ARG A 124 -5.47 17.59 -12.53
CA ARG A 124 -6.00 16.38 -13.17
C ARG A 124 -6.27 15.27 -12.16
N PHE A 125 -5.37 15.04 -11.21
CA PHE A 125 -5.59 14.05 -10.15
C PHE A 125 -6.69 14.46 -9.20
N ASP A 126 -6.77 15.74 -8.83
CA ASP A 126 -7.89 16.28 -8.04
C ASP A 126 -9.21 16.02 -8.73
N THR A 127 -9.33 16.38 -10.01
CA THR A 127 -10.53 16.19 -10.80
C THR A 127 -10.93 14.72 -10.87
N LEU A 128 -9.99 13.83 -11.18
CA LEU A 128 -10.24 12.40 -11.30
C LEU A 128 -10.70 11.76 -9.98
N PHE A 129 -9.96 12.03 -8.90
CA PHE A 129 -10.27 11.41 -7.62
C PHE A 129 -11.49 12.01 -6.94
N SER A 130 -11.74 13.30 -7.13
CA SER A 130 -13.00 13.94 -6.70
C SER A 130 -14.21 13.33 -7.41
N TYR A 131 -14.09 13.07 -8.72
CA TYR A 131 -15.15 12.39 -9.48
C TYR A 131 -15.40 10.97 -8.91
N PHE A 132 -14.35 10.21 -8.66
CA PHE A 132 -14.52 8.88 -8.05
C PHE A 132 -15.17 8.96 -6.68
N ARG A 133 -14.76 9.91 -5.82
CA ARG A 133 -15.37 10.07 -4.50
C ARG A 133 -16.86 10.39 -4.53
N GLN A 134 -17.32 11.09 -5.55
CA GLN A 134 -18.74 11.42 -5.75
C GLN A 134 -19.56 10.23 -6.30
N ASN A 135 -18.92 9.30 -7.00
CA ASN A 135 -19.61 8.27 -7.79
C ASN A 135 -19.32 6.82 -7.35
N ILE A 136 -18.42 6.62 -6.38
CA ILE A 136 -18.05 5.30 -5.87
C ILE A 136 -18.33 5.25 -4.36
N SER A 137 -18.62 4.07 -3.84
CA SER A 137 -18.85 3.86 -2.42
C SER A 137 -17.69 4.44 -1.57
N PRO A 138 -17.99 5.18 -0.48
CA PRO A 138 -16.96 5.75 0.40
C PRO A 138 -16.07 4.68 1.08
N ASN A 139 -16.53 3.44 1.13
CA ASN A 139 -15.77 2.33 1.70
C ASN A 139 -14.67 1.80 0.77
N ILE A 140 -14.67 2.20 -0.51
CA ILE A 140 -13.66 1.80 -1.48
C ILE A 140 -12.44 2.71 -1.33
N THR A 141 -11.29 2.11 -1.04
CA THR A 141 -10.00 2.81 -0.99
C THR A 141 -9.51 3.13 -2.40
N ILE A 142 -9.06 4.35 -2.65
CA ILE A 142 -8.51 4.76 -3.94
C ILE A 142 -7.00 4.99 -3.80
N GLY A 143 -6.23 4.36 -4.69
CA GLY A 143 -4.80 4.57 -4.83
C GLY A 143 -4.41 4.84 -6.27
N ASN A 144 -3.16 5.25 -6.48
CA ASN A 144 -2.54 5.32 -7.80
C ASN A 144 -1.20 4.58 -7.77
N TYR A 145 -1.07 3.57 -8.62
CA TYR A 145 0.18 2.84 -8.80
C TYR A 145 1.32 3.79 -9.18
N GLY A 146 2.47 3.58 -8.59
CA GLY A 146 3.67 4.36 -8.90
C GLY A 146 3.54 5.88 -8.69
N ALA A 147 2.50 6.33 -7.94
CA ALA A 147 2.27 7.76 -7.72
C ALA A 147 3.50 8.42 -7.12
N ALA A 148 3.92 7.97 -5.96
CA ALA A 148 5.15 8.42 -5.31
C ALA A 148 5.51 7.50 -4.15
N PRO A 149 6.79 7.18 -3.99
CA PRO A 149 7.84 7.35 -4.96
C PRO A 149 7.95 6.14 -5.91
N THR A 150 8.68 6.32 -7.03
CA THR A 150 9.05 5.22 -7.93
C THR A 150 10.01 4.25 -7.25
N ALA A 151 10.15 3.04 -7.80
CA ALA A 151 11.08 2.04 -7.29
C ALA A 151 12.53 2.55 -7.27
N LEU A 152 13.11 2.66 -6.08
CA LEU A 152 14.50 3.13 -5.94
C LEU A 152 15.49 2.13 -6.53
N CYS A 153 15.24 0.83 -6.39
CA CYS A 153 16.07 -0.23 -6.98
C CYS A 153 16.13 -0.11 -8.52
N VAL A 154 15.00 0.21 -9.16
CA VAL A 154 14.95 0.45 -10.61
C VAL A 154 15.78 1.68 -10.98
N HIS A 155 15.72 2.74 -10.18
CA HIS A 155 16.53 3.93 -10.39
C HIS A 155 18.03 3.62 -10.29
N ARG A 156 18.44 2.80 -9.32
CA ARG A 156 19.83 2.28 -9.20
C ARG A 156 20.23 1.45 -10.42
N TYR A 157 19.35 0.57 -10.86
CA TYR A 157 19.59 -0.29 -12.02
C TYR A 157 19.96 0.50 -13.29
N TYR A 158 19.26 1.61 -13.54
CA TYR A 158 19.56 2.48 -14.68
C TYR A 158 20.76 3.40 -14.47
N HIS A 159 21.26 3.55 -13.24
CA HIS A 159 22.35 4.45 -12.90
C HIS A 159 23.47 3.78 -12.08
N PRO A 160 24.03 2.64 -12.55
CA PRO A 160 24.93 1.79 -11.74
C PRO A 160 26.27 2.46 -11.39
N LYS A 161 26.63 3.56 -12.07
CA LYS A 161 27.89 4.28 -11.84
C LYS A 161 27.73 5.51 -10.94
N MET A 162 26.51 5.84 -10.53
CA MET A 162 26.28 6.99 -9.66
C MET A 162 26.58 6.63 -8.19
N SER A 163 27.07 7.64 -7.45
CA SER A 163 27.17 7.51 -5.98
C SER A 163 25.78 7.44 -5.33
N GLU A 164 25.70 6.86 -4.16
CA GLU A 164 24.45 6.71 -3.38
C GLU A 164 23.73 8.04 -3.21
N ASP A 165 24.46 9.10 -2.81
CA ASP A 165 23.87 10.43 -2.61
C ASP A 165 23.31 11.01 -3.92
N SER A 166 24.02 10.81 -5.03
CA SER A 166 23.57 11.25 -6.34
C SER A 166 22.32 10.50 -6.80
N ILE A 167 22.26 9.20 -6.56
CA ILE A 167 21.08 8.36 -6.82
C ILE A 167 19.88 8.89 -6.03
N LEU A 168 20.02 9.07 -4.73
CA LEU A 168 18.94 9.57 -3.89
C LEU A 168 18.48 10.97 -4.27
N MET A 169 19.41 11.84 -4.62
CA MET A 169 19.09 13.20 -5.07
C MET A 169 18.28 13.18 -6.38
N THR A 170 18.74 12.42 -7.38
CA THR A 170 18.05 12.33 -8.68
C THR A 170 16.72 11.61 -8.58
N TRP A 171 16.62 10.56 -7.76
CA TRP A 171 15.38 9.87 -7.46
C TRP A 171 14.34 10.79 -6.78
N ARG A 172 14.74 11.57 -5.79
CA ARG A 172 13.85 12.57 -5.17
C ARG A 172 13.39 13.63 -6.18
N LYS A 173 14.29 14.09 -7.04
CA LYS A 173 13.96 15.04 -8.10
C LYS A 173 12.94 14.46 -9.09
N SER A 174 13.09 13.19 -9.50
CA SER A 174 12.16 12.52 -10.41
C SER A 174 10.77 12.32 -9.81
N ASN A 175 10.69 12.21 -8.49
CA ASN A 175 9.42 12.01 -7.78
C ASN A 175 8.66 13.33 -7.53
N LYS A 176 9.23 14.49 -7.79
CA LYS A 176 8.61 15.79 -7.47
C LYS A 176 7.19 15.92 -8.01
N LYS A 177 6.98 15.62 -9.30
CA LYS A 177 5.67 15.67 -9.94
C LYS A 177 4.70 14.59 -9.44
N ARG A 178 5.21 13.46 -8.95
CA ARG A 178 4.43 12.29 -8.55
C ARG A 178 3.72 12.47 -7.21
N TRP A 179 4.19 13.39 -6.36
CA TRP A 179 3.54 13.70 -5.08
C TRP A 179 2.13 14.25 -5.25
N ALA A 180 1.83 14.88 -6.40
CA ALA A 180 0.52 15.42 -6.72
C ALA A 180 -0.59 14.36 -6.63
N ALA A 181 -0.38 13.18 -7.22
CA ALA A 181 -1.37 12.09 -7.16
C ALA A 181 -1.58 11.61 -5.72
N LEU A 182 -0.51 11.52 -4.93
CA LEU A 182 -0.61 11.04 -3.54
C LEU A 182 -1.37 11.99 -2.63
N LYS A 183 -1.46 13.26 -2.96
CA LYS A 183 -2.25 14.24 -2.23
C LYS A 183 -3.73 13.83 -2.17
N TYR A 184 -4.28 13.36 -3.28
CA TYR A 184 -5.70 13.06 -3.44
C TYR A 184 -6.04 11.56 -3.26
N ALA A 185 -5.07 10.67 -3.41
CA ALA A 185 -5.25 9.25 -3.14
C ALA A 185 -5.41 8.98 -1.63
N ASP A 186 -6.15 7.94 -1.26
CA ASP A 186 -6.29 7.53 0.16
C ASP A 186 -5.04 6.85 0.67
N VAL A 187 -4.35 6.12 -0.21
CA VAL A 187 -3.18 5.30 0.11
C VAL A 187 -2.03 5.58 -0.84
N ALA A 188 -0.82 5.48 -0.32
CA ALA A 188 0.38 5.46 -1.15
C ALA A 188 0.58 4.05 -1.70
N GLN A 189 0.82 3.95 -3.00
CA GLN A 189 1.07 2.67 -3.69
C GLN A 189 2.45 2.70 -4.36
N PRO A 190 3.55 2.74 -3.58
CA PRO A 190 4.88 2.74 -4.16
C PRO A 190 5.17 1.40 -4.84
N SER A 191 5.92 1.47 -5.94
CA SER A 191 6.50 0.29 -6.57
C SER A 191 7.75 -0.15 -5.77
N LEU A 192 7.71 -1.35 -5.22
CA LEU A 192 8.82 -1.99 -4.50
C LEU A 192 9.31 -3.21 -5.26
N TYR A 193 9.54 -3.02 -6.56
CA TYR A 193 10.08 -4.08 -7.41
C TYR A 193 11.51 -4.43 -7.01
N ILE A 194 11.92 -5.65 -7.30
CA ILE A 194 13.24 -6.17 -7.01
C ILE A 194 14.02 -6.22 -8.33
N ALA A 195 15.13 -5.50 -8.42
CA ALA A 195 15.99 -5.51 -9.61
C ALA A 195 17.12 -6.55 -9.50
N GLU A 196 17.53 -6.88 -8.28
CA GLU A 196 18.66 -7.77 -8.00
C GLU A 196 18.33 -8.74 -6.87
N PRO A 197 18.91 -9.95 -6.85
CA PRO A 197 18.70 -10.94 -5.79
C PRO A 197 19.46 -10.56 -4.49
N ASN A 198 19.27 -9.35 -4.01
CA ASN A 198 19.88 -8.82 -2.80
C ASN A 198 18.80 -8.30 -1.86
N ILE A 199 18.39 -9.13 -0.93
CA ILE A 199 17.32 -8.82 0.02
C ILE A 199 17.68 -7.65 0.95
N GLU A 200 18.94 -7.49 1.34
CA GLU A 200 19.38 -6.41 2.22
C GLU A 200 19.28 -5.05 1.52
N SER A 201 19.71 -4.98 0.26
CA SER A 201 19.55 -3.79 -0.58
C SER A 201 18.08 -3.44 -0.74
N TRP A 202 17.22 -4.44 -1.00
CA TRP A 202 15.78 -4.23 -1.13
C TRP A 202 15.14 -3.73 0.17
N ILE A 203 15.51 -4.29 1.32
CA ILE A 203 15.04 -3.82 2.64
C ILE A 203 15.45 -2.36 2.88
N LYS A 204 16.69 -2.00 2.53
CA LYS A 204 17.17 -0.61 2.63
C LYS A 204 16.35 0.33 1.76
N ASP A 205 16.07 -0.06 0.51
CA ASP A 205 15.25 0.73 -0.42
C ASP A 205 13.80 0.87 0.06
N LEU A 206 13.21 -0.20 0.62
CA LEU A 206 11.92 -0.17 1.29
C LEU A 206 11.89 0.86 2.43
N GLN A 207 12.89 0.82 3.32
CA GLN A 207 12.98 1.74 4.46
C GLN A 207 13.10 3.21 4.00
N ILE A 208 13.94 3.47 2.99
CA ILE A 208 14.10 4.80 2.40
C ILE A 208 12.77 5.27 1.80
N THR A 209 12.11 4.41 1.03
CA THR A 209 10.82 4.68 0.38
C THR A 209 9.74 5.04 1.41
N VAL A 210 9.58 4.22 2.45
CA VAL A 210 8.62 4.47 3.53
C VAL A 210 8.93 5.78 4.26
N LYS A 211 10.20 6.03 4.57
CA LYS A 211 10.63 7.27 5.23
C LYS A 211 10.32 8.50 4.38
N GLU A 212 10.54 8.44 3.08
CA GLU A 212 10.26 9.56 2.18
C GLU A 212 8.75 9.82 2.06
N ILE A 213 7.90 8.77 1.96
CA ILE A 213 6.44 8.93 1.97
C ILE A 213 6.00 9.58 3.29
N LYS A 214 6.47 9.07 4.42
CA LYS A 214 6.08 9.60 5.74
C LYS A 214 6.57 11.01 6.02
N LYS A 215 7.63 11.45 5.37
CA LYS A 215 8.11 12.84 5.42
C LYS A 215 7.12 13.80 4.75
N HIS A 216 6.54 13.41 3.61
CA HIS A 216 5.58 14.23 2.87
C HIS A 216 4.15 14.08 3.39
N TYR A 217 3.77 12.86 3.78
CA TYR A 217 2.42 12.49 4.21
C TYR A 217 2.48 11.57 5.44
N PRO A 218 2.66 12.09 6.66
CA PRO A 218 2.91 11.29 7.87
C PRO A 218 1.83 10.25 8.16
N ASN A 219 0.57 10.59 7.89
CA ASN A 219 -0.60 9.75 8.19
C ASN A 219 -1.05 8.87 7.01
N LYS A 220 -0.41 8.98 5.83
CA LYS A 220 -0.84 8.22 4.66
C LYS A 220 -0.57 6.72 4.88
N LYS A 221 -1.60 5.89 4.68
CA LYS A 221 -1.44 4.44 4.63
C LYS A 221 -0.61 4.06 3.40
N ILE A 222 0.21 3.02 3.53
CA ILE A 222 1.09 2.53 2.47
C ILE A 222 0.68 1.11 2.12
N ILE A 223 0.41 0.86 0.84
CA ILE A 223 0.12 -0.45 0.27
C ILE A 223 1.05 -0.61 -0.92
N ALA A 224 2.17 -1.29 -0.70
CA ALA A 224 3.23 -1.40 -1.71
C ALA A 224 2.87 -2.40 -2.81
N TYR A 225 3.28 -2.09 -4.03
CA TYR A 225 3.29 -3.03 -5.14
C TYR A 225 4.59 -3.84 -5.13
N ILE A 226 4.44 -5.15 -5.10
CA ILE A 226 5.55 -6.11 -5.21
C ILE A 226 5.29 -6.92 -6.47
N TRP A 227 6.30 -7.06 -7.31
CA TRP A 227 6.23 -7.91 -8.49
C TRP A 227 6.88 -9.26 -8.18
N PRO A 228 6.26 -10.41 -8.53
CA PRO A 228 6.82 -11.73 -8.27
C PRO A 228 7.95 -12.12 -9.22
N GLN A 229 8.55 -11.17 -9.90
CA GLN A 229 9.68 -11.33 -10.82
C GLN A 229 10.73 -10.25 -10.56
N TYR A 230 11.97 -10.54 -10.92
CA TYR A 230 13.00 -9.51 -10.95
C TYR A 230 12.71 -8.53 -12.09
N TYR A 231 12.87 -7.25 -11.80
CA TYR A 231 12.71 -6.19 -12.82
C TYR A 231 13.64 -6.46 -14.01
N ASP A 232 13.07 -6.37 -15.21
CA ASP A 232 13.78 -6.57 -16.50
C ASP A 232 14.46 -7.93 -16.72
N LYS A 233 14.20 -8.92 -15.85
CA LYS A 233 14.70 -10.30 -15.99
C LYS A 233 13.56 -11.27 -16.13
N LYS A 234 13.05 -11.43 -17.36
CA LYS A 234 11.86 -12.24 -17.66
C LYS A 234 11.98 -13.71 -17.26
N ASP A 235 13.20 -14.23 -17.19
CA ASP A 235 13.47 -15.63 -16.90
C ASP A 235 13.68 -15.94 -15.42
N LEU A 236 13.73 -14.91 -14.58
CA LEU A 236 13.92 -15.07 -13.14
C LEU A 236 12.63 -14.69 -12.39
N SER A 237 11.89 -15.73 -12.00
CA SER A 237 10.71 -15.56 -11.13
C SER A 237 11.11 -15.68 -9.66
N LEU A 238 10.53 -14.81 -8.80
CA LEU A 238 10.62 -14.96 -7.34
C LEU A 238 9.78 -16.13 -6.81
N ILE A 239 8.96 -16.75 -7.69
CA ILE A 239 8.02 -17.81 -7.32
C ILE A 239 8.65 -19.21 -7.56
N HIS A 240 9.89 -19.32 -7.98
CA HIS A 240 10.61 -20.59 -7.96
C HIS A 240 11.17 -20.84 -6.55
N ILE A 241 10.25 -21.01 -5.62
CA ILE A 241 10.53 -21.61 -4.31
C ILE A 241 9.91 -22.99 -4.31
#